data_6c631937688cbcf9ba2fd22da3e307fe
#
_entry.id   6c631937688cbcf9ba2fd22da3e307fe
#
_cell.length_a   1.000
_cell.length_b   1.000
_cell.length_c   1.000
_cell.angle_alpha   90.00
_cell.angle_beta   90.00
_cell.angle_gamma   90.00
#
_symmetry.space_group_name_H-M   'P 1'
#
loop_
_entity.id
_entity.type
_entity.pdbx_description
1 polymer ?
#
loop_
_entity_poly.entity_id
_entity_poly.type
_entity_poly.pdbx_seq_one_letter_code
_entity_poly.pdbx_strand_id
1 'polypeptide(L)'
;MSAPTVYDVAERSGVSIATVSRVYRNPDSVRAQTRDRVLEAARALGYVPSGNARGLASRTTGVLGLCFPDYADPDAETDAEAEADAEADDSAVMLYSDQIIRGMERAARRHGYALLIAASLAGGPESLVAKVAGRVDGFAVLARTVPTEDLEVISRRLPVVMLAGPREIDHLDHIEVANSDGERELARHLIRDHGLRRLAFVGGLRESPDAEARFRGYQEACREAGLPVADEPDLRAEMMTQAEGERTTDALLDRAAGRERPQAILFANDQMAIGALHALERRGVRVPEDIAVTGFDGIPMSRIVRPSLTTVRQPMRRLGEEAVELLIQRLADPTRDPVSLMLPVSLTHRASCGCP
;
A
#
# COMPACT_ATOMS: atom_id res chain seq x y z
N MET A 1 -14.04 23.91 -32.89
CA MET A 1 -12.63 24.23 -33.26
C MET A 1 -11.81 23.04 -32.82
N SER A 2 -10.93 22.50 -33.71
CA SER A 2 -10.02 21.40 -33.37
C SER A 2 -8.98 21.88 -32.33
N ALA A 3 -8.54 20.99 -31.45
CA ALA A 3 -7.48 21.30 -30.52
C ALA A 3 -6.18 21.65 -31.26
N PRO A 4 -5.42 22.64 -30.79
CA PRO A 4 -4.17 23.05 -31.44
C PRO A 4 -3.15 21.93 -31.40
N THR A 5 -2.39 21.77 -32.46
CA THR A 5 -1.42 20.71 -32.69
C THR A 5 0.02 21.22 -32.66
N VAL A 6 0.98 20.32 -32.65
CA VAL A 6 2.41 20.67 -32.79
C VAL A 6 2.69 21.39 -34.09
N TYR A 7 1.91 21.14 -35.14
CA TYR A 7 2.02 21.80 -36.45
C TYR A 7 1.67 23.29 -36.34
N ASP A 8 0.60 23.62 -35.65
CA ASP A 8 0.16 25.01 -35.45
C ASP A 8 1.17 25.82 -34.63
N VAL A 9 1.84 25.17 -33.64
CA VAL A 9 2.92 25.80 -32.87
C VAL A 9 4.15 26.05 -33.76
N ALA A 10 4.52 25.09 -34.61
CA ALA A 10 5.64 25.18 -35.53
C ALA A 10 5.43 26.31 -36.54
N GLU A 11 4.24 26.39 -37.13
CA GLU A 11 3.87 27.46 -38.07
C GLU A 11 3.90 28.83 -37.40
N ARG A 12 3.21 28.98 -36.23
CA ARG A 12 3.13 30.25 -35.52
C ARG A 12 4.49 30.75 -35.01
N SER A 13 5.38 29.81 -34.60
CA SER A 13 6.70 30.16 -34.08
C SER A 13 7.79 30.27 -35.19
N GLY A 14 7.47 29.89 -36.44
CA GLY A 14 8.39 29.93 -37.54
C GLY A 14 9.58 29.00 -37.42
N VAL A 15 9.38 27.81 -36.81
CA VAL A 15 10.41 26.78 -36.65
C VAL A 15 9.88 25.40 -37.09
N SER A 16 10.78 24.45 -37.29
CA SER A 16 10.37 23.07 -37.60
C SER A 16 9.71 22.35 -36.41
N ILE A 17 8.85 21.37 -36.70
CA ILE A 17 8.23 20.48 -35.69
C ILE A 17 9.29 19.83 -34.80
N ALA A 18 10.45 19.45 -35.42
CA ALA A 18 11.58 18.88 -34.68
C ALA A 18 12.15 19.87 -33.65
N THR A 19 12.15 21.16 -33.96
CA THR A 19 12.58 22.21 -33.04
C THR A 19 11.59 22.42 -31.93
N VAL A 20 10.27 22.45 -32.22
CA VAL A 20 9.21 22.48 -31.18
C VAL A 20 9.35 21.30 -30.26
N SER A 21 9.45 20.08 -30.79
CA SER A 21 9.63 18.86 -29.99
C SER A 21 10.90 18.91 -29.13
N ARG A 22 11.97 19.51 -29.61
CA ARG A 22 13.24 19.66 -28.86
C ARG A 22 13.11 20.66 -27.73
N VAL A 23 12.38 21.75 -27.90
CA VAL A 23 12.09 22.72 -26.83
C VAL A 23 11.42 22.07 -25.65
N TYR A 24 10.51 21.12 -25.87
CA TYR A 24 9.81 20.41 -24.78
C TYR A 24 10.61 19.23 -24.21
N ARG A 25 11.54 18.62 -24.99
CA ARG A 25 12.33 17.47 -24.51
C ARG A 25 13.66 17.86 -23.88
N ASN A 26 14.36 18.80 -24.48
CA ASN A 26 15.67 19.23 -24.01
C ASN A 26 15.81 20.75 -24.29
N PRO A 27 15.15 21.57 -23.46
CA PRO A 27 15.08 23.02 -23.64
C PRO A 27 16.45 23.69 -23.67
N ASP A 28 17.42 23.14 -22.96
CA ASP A 28 18.79 23.70 -22.90
C ASP A 28 19.61 23.46 -24.16
N SER A 29 19.19 22.51 -25.01
CA SER A 29 19.79 22.26 -26.31
C SER A 29 19.34 23.25 -27.41
N VAL A 30 18.37 24.13 -27.09
CA VAL A 30 17.81 25.11 -28.01
C VAL A 30 18.17 26.52 -27.55
N ARG A 31 18.55 27.39 -28.48
CA ARG A 31 18.86 28.80 -28.17
C ARG A 31 17.70 29.46 -27.44
N ALA A 32 17.98 30.22 -26.38
CA ALA A 32 16.97 30.83 -25.51
C ALA A 32 15.89 31.60 -26.30
N GLN A 33 16.28 32.43 -27.24
CA GLN A 33 15.39 33.21 -28.11
C GLN A 33 14.42 32.31 -28.91
N THR A 34 14.89 31.16 -29.41
CA THR A 34 14.05 30.21 -30.15
C THR A 34 13.09 29.47 -29.20
N ARG A 35 13.57 29.08 -28.02
CA ARG A 35 12.79 28.44 -26.99
C ARG A 35 11.64 29.35 -26.54
N ASP A 36 11.95 30.60 -26.21
CA ASP A 36 10.96 31.55 -25.70
C ASP A 36 9.87 31.82 -26.74
N ARG A 37 10.24 31.98 -28.02
CA ARG A 37 9.30 32.14 -29.13
C ARG A 37 8.36 30.93 -29.30
N VAL A 38 8.87 29.71 -29.17
CA VAL A 38 8.05 28.48 -29.22
C VAL A 38 7.10 28.40 -28.05
N LEU A 39 7.57 28.69 -26.85
CA LEU A 39 6.73 28.66 -25.64
C LEU A 39 5.64 29.72 -25.65
N GLU A 40 5.94 30.91 -26.19
CA GLU A 40 4.96 31.98 -26.37
C GLU A 40 3.91 31.62 -27.43
N ALA A 41 4.31 31.05 -28.57
CA ALA A 41 3.38 30.55 -29.58
C ALA A 41 2.45 29.46 -29.02
N ALA A 42 2.99 28.54 -28.26
CA ALA A 42 2.22 27.47 -27.61
C ALA A 42 1.20 28.01 -26.60
N ARG A 43 1.60 28.96 -25.74
CA ARG A 43 0.68 29.64 -24.81
C ARG A 43 -0.44 30.37 -25.53
N ALA A 44 -0.11 31.11 -26.57
CA ALA A 44 -1.07 31.90 -27.36
C ALA A 44 -2.10 31.02 -28.10
N LEU A 45 -1.74 29.77 -28.41
CA LEU A 45 -2.62 28.78 -29.03
C LEU A 45 -3.37 27.92 -28.02
N GLY A 46 -3.00 27.94 -26.73
CA GLY A 46 -3.48 26.99 -25.75
C GLY A 46 -2.99 25.55 -26.02
N TYR A 47 -1.83 25.41 -26.69
CA TYR A 47 -1.28 24.10 -27.01
C TYR A 47 -0.69 23.42 -25.79
N VAL A 48 -1.12 22.18 -25.55
CA VAL A 48 -0.54 21.29 -24.56
C VAL A 48 0.13 20.13 -25.29
N PRO A 49 1.43 19.85 -25.05
CA PRO A 49 2.14 18.75 -25.68
C PRO A 49 1.47 17.40 -25.38
N SER A 50 1.08 16.66 -26.42
CA SER A 50 0.52 15.32 -26.26
C SER A 50 1.53 14.35 -25.66
N GLY A 51 1.16 13.70 -24.55
CA GLY A 51 1.96 12.64 -23.93
C GLY A 51 2.18 11.46 -24.87
N ASN A 52 1.17 11.08 -25.63
CA ASN A 52 1.23 9.99 -26.62
C ASN A 52 2.23 10.28 -27.75
N ALA A 53 2.29 11.52 -28.24
CA ALA A 53 3.26 11.91 -29.27
C ALA A 53 4.71 11.92 -28.74
N ARG A 54 4.90 12.18 -27.45
CA ARG A 54 6.21 12.06 -26.78
C ARG A 54 6.62 10.61 -26.63
N GLY A 55 5.72 9.75 -26.18
CA GLY A 55 5.95 8.31 -25.98
C GLY A 55 6.33 7.57 -27.27
N LEU A 56 5.66 7.87 -28.38
CA LEU A 56 5.99 7.30 -29.69
C LEU A 56 7.42 7.63 -30.15
N ALA A 57 7.93 8.81 -29.81
CA ALA A 57 9.26 9.24 -30.24
C ALA A 57 10.39 8.79 -29.30
N SER A 58 10.11 8.57 -28.01
CA SER A 58 11.09 8.19 -26.98
C SER A 58 11.04 6.71 -26.60
N ARG A 59 10.03 5.98 -27.03
CA ARG A 59 9.69 4.61 -26.58
C ARG A 59 9.46 4.53 -25.06
N THR A 60 9.18 5.65 -24.41
CA THR A 60 8.86 5.74 -22.99
C THR A 60 7.61 6.56 -22.79
N THR A 61 6.75 6.15 -21.87
CA THR A 61 5.51 6.88 -21.54
C THR A 61 5.76 8.02 -20.54
N GLY A 62 6.84 7.93 -19.77
CA GLY A 62 7.15 8.83 -18.65
C GLY A 62 6.20 8.61 -17.48
N VAL A 63 5.60 7.42 -17.37
CA VAL A 63 4.63 7.06 -16.33
C VAL A 63 5.06 5.75 -15.67
N LEU A 64 5.05 5.70 -14.35
CA LEU A 64 5.14 4.48 -13.56
C LEU A 64 3.75 4.12 -13.02
N GLY A 65 3.50 2.84 -12.80
CA GLY A 65 2.23 2.34 -12.28
C GLY A 65 2.33 1.85 -10.84
N LEU A 66 1.21 1.92 -10.12
CA LEU A 66 0.98 1.19 -8.89
C LEU A 66 -0.34 0.45 -9.02
N CYS A 67 -0.29 -0.87 -8.81
CA CYS A 67 -1.47 -1.72 -8.76
C CYS A 67 -1.67 -2.22 -7.33
N PHE A 68 -2.87 -2.07 -6.78
CA PHE A 68 -3.24 -2.59 -5.47
C PHE A 68 -4.66 -3.21 -5.51
N PRO A 69 -5.00 -4.12 -4.56
CA PRO A 69 -6.32 -4.70 -4.53
C PRO A 69 -7.36 -3.63 -4.22
N ASP A 70 -8.47 -3.66 -4.93
CA ASP A 70 -9.66 -2.90 -4.58
C ASP A 70 -10.46 -3.74 -3.58
N TYR A 71 -10.66 -3.19 -2.42
CA TYR A 71 -11.43 -3.84 -1.36
C TYR A 71 -12.88 -3.35 -1.32
N ALA A 72 -13.23 -2.34 -2.12
CA ALA A 72 -14.62 -1.93 -2.30
C ALA A 72 -15.32 -2.87 -3.30
N ASP A 73 -16.49 -3.34 -2.96
CA ASP A 73 -17.38 -4.03 -3.91
C ASP A 73 -18.25 -2.97 -4.63
N PRO A 74 -17.95 -2.63 -5.90
CA PRO A 74 -18.71 -1.61 -6.61
C PRO A 74 -20.13 -2.07 -7.00
N ASP A 75 -20.42 -3.37 -6.90
CA ASP A 75 -21.73 -3.97 -7.21
C ASP A 75 -22.53 -4.28 -5.93
N ALA A 76 -22.01 -3.97 -4.73
CA ALA A 76 -22.81 -4.03 -3.51
C ALA A 76 -24.00 -3.07 -3.68
N GLU A 77 -25.22 -3.61 -3.81
CA GLU A 77 -26.47 -2.83 -3.73
C GLU A 77 -26.51 -2.20 -2.34
N THR A 78 -26.13 -0.94 -2.26
CA THR A 78 -26.03 -0.22 -1.00
C THR A 78 -27.36 0.45 -0.70
N ASP A 79 -28.03 0.04 0.38
CA ASP A 79 -28.95 0.91 1.11
C ASP A 79 -28.17 2.15 1.59
N ALA A 80 -28.78 3.32 1.61
CA ALA A 80 -28.11 4.61 1.90
C ALA A 80 -27.39 4.65 3.28
N GLU A 81 -27.75 3.79 4.22
CA GLU A 81 -27.05 3.60 5.50
C GLU A 81 -25.76 2.77 5.32
N ALA A 82 -25.78 1.78 4.43
CA ALA A 82 -24.60 0.99 4.07
C ALA A 82 -23.58 1.79 3.24
N GLU A 83 -24.04 2.80 2.46
CA GLU A 83 -23.12 3.71 1.75
C GLU A 83 -22.28 4.55 2.72
N ALA A 84 -22.88 5.06 3.80
CA ALA A 84 -22.14 5.84 4.79
C ALA A 84 -21.11 5.01 5.57
N ASP A 85 -21.44 3.75 5.86
CA ASP A 85 -20.53 2.82 6.50
C ASP A 85 -19.45 2.31 5.53
N ALA A 86 -19.80 2.09 4.26
CA ALA A 86 -18.86 1.72 3.20
C ALA A 86 -17.89 2.87 2.86
N GLU A 87 -18.35 4.14 2.80
CA GLU A 87 -17.46 5.30 2.63
C GLU A 87 -16.50 5.48 3.82
N ALA A 88 -16.95 5.19 5.06
CA ALA A 88 -16.09 5.21 6.24
C ALA A 88 -15.05 4.09 6.20
N ASP A 89 -15.43 2.91 5.74
CA ASP A 89 -14.58 1.72 5.66
C ASP A 89 -13.57 1.82 4.51
N ASP A 90 -14.00 2.33 3.33
CA ASP A 90 -13.13 2.60 2.18
C ASP A 90 -12.07 3.66 2.50
N SER A 91 -12.45 4.74 3.19
CA SER A 91 -11.49 5.75 3.66
C SER A 91 -10.45 5.18 4.64
N ALA A 92 -10.81 4.13 5.38
CA ALA A 92 -9.94 3.47 6.33
C ALA A 92 -8.89 2.56 5.67
N VAL A 93 -9.26 1.84 4.61
CA VAL A 93 -8.33 1.03 3.80
C VAL A 93 -7.30 1.92 3.09
N MET A 94 -7.69 3.10 2.63
CA MET A 94 -6.82 4.06 1.95
C MET A 94 -5.63 4.56 2.79
N LEU A 95 -5.72 4.56 4.12
CA LEU A 95 -4.64 5.08 4.99
C LEU A 95 -3.32 4.31 4.86
N TYR A 96 -3.34 3.01 4.60
CA TYR A 96 -2.14 2.21 4.35
C TYR A 96 -1.57 2.49 2.95
N SER A 97 -2.41 2.33 1.92
CA SER A 97 -2.04 2.55 0.52
C SER A 97 -1.60 3.98 0.25
N ASP A 98 -2.23 4.98 0.88
CA ASP A 98 -1.90 6.40 0.78
C ASP A 98 -0.44 6.71 1.08
N GLN A 99 0.13 6.06 2.10
CA GLN A 99 1.54 6.30 2.46
C GLN A 99 2.49 5.74 1.40
N ILE A 100 2.15 4.59 0.80
CA ILE A 100 2.91 3.99 -0.31
C ILE A 100 2.80 4.89 -1.54
N ILE A 101 1.58 5.33 -1.91
CA ILE A 101 1.32 6.24 -3.02
C ILE A 101 2.14 7.52 -2.88
N ARG A 102 2.15 8.14 -1.70
CA ARG A 102 2.94 9.35 -1.43
C ARG A 102 4.45 9.12 -1.57
N GLY A 103 4.93 7.95 -1.15
CA GLY A 103 6.32 7.53 -1.33
C GLY A 103 6.67 7.40 -2.81
N MET A 104 5.86 6.66 -3.56
CA MET A 104 6.04 6.45 -5.00
C MET A 104 5.93 7.77 -5.79
N GLU A 105 4.91 8.60 -5.52
CA GLU A 105 4.74 9.90 -6.21
C GLU A 105 5.99 10.77 -6.05
N ARG A 106 6.46 10.89 -4.81
CA ARG A 106 7.64 11.70 -4.51
C ARG A 106 8.89 11.21 -5.23
N ALA A 107 9.10 9.89 -5.26
CA ALA A 107 10.24 9.30 -5.95
C ALA A 107 10.08 9.40 -7.48
N ALA A 108 8.92 9.06 -8.04
CA ALA A 108 8.65 9.17 -9.46
C ALA A 108 8.89 10.60 -9.98
N ARG A 109 8.42 11.61 -9.25
CA ARG A 109 8.62 13.02 -9.59
C ARG A 109 10.11 13.42 -9.59
N ARG A 110 10.93 12.91 -8.65
CA ARG A 110 12.39 13.14 -8.66
C ARG A 110 13.05 12.64 -9.93
N HIS A 111 12.54 11.53 -10.49
CA HIS A 111 13.03 10.93 -11.74
C HIS A 111 12.30 11.44 -12.99
N GLY A 112 11.40 12.43 -12.86
CA GLY A 112 10.66 13.01 -13.99
C GLY A 112 9.51 12.15 -14.51
N TYR A 113 9.02 11.18 -13.72
CA TYR A 113 7.87 10.32 -14.02
C TYR A 113 6.59 10.83 -13.37
N ALA A 114 5.46 10.57 -14.04
CA ALA A 114 4.13 10.61 -13.43
C ALA A 114 3.81 9.25 -12.80
N LEU A 115 2.85 9.23 -11.87
CA LEU A 115 2.34 7.99 -11.28
C LEU A 115 0.91 7.74 -11.75
N LEU A 116 0.64 6.53 -12.26
CA LEU A 116 -0.67 6.01 -12.56
C LEU A 116 -1.05 5.00 -11.49
N ILE A 117 -2.20 5.19 -10.89
CA ILE A 117 -2.71 4.32 -9.84
C ILE A 117 -3.88 3.52 -10.41
N ALA A 118 -3.91 2.23 -10.15
CA ALA A 118 -4.96 1.34 -10.60
C ALA A 118 -5.31 0.34 -9.50
N ALA A 119 -6.60 0.28 -9.15
CA ALA A 119 -7.16 -0.74 -8.28
C ALA A 119 -7.69 -1.91 -9.10
N SER A 120 -7.55 -3.13 -8.59
CA SER A 120 -8.09 -4.35 -9.17
C SER A 120 -9.26 -4.84 -8.37
N LEU A 121 -10.40 -4.96 -9.01
CA LEU A 121 -11.52 -5.72 -8.48
C LEU A 121 -11.17 -7.21 -8.54
N ALA A 122 -11.28 -7.90 -7.42
CA ALA A 122 -11.07 -9.33 -7.36
C ALA A 122 -12.06 -10.04 -8.31
N GLY A 123 -11.55 -10.77 -9.32
CA GLY A 123 -12.36 -11.57 -10.23
C GLY A 123 -12.89 -10.87 -11.48
N GLY A 124 -12.45 -9.64 -11.78
CA GLY A 124 -12.83 -8.98 -13.02
C GLY A 124 -12.31 -9.70 -14.28
N PRO A 125 -13.09 -9.75 -15.39
CA PRO A 125 -12.76 -10.53 -16.61
C PRO A 125 -11.59 -9.98 -17.41
N GLU A 126 -11.12 -8.77 -17.14
CA GLU A 126 -9.96 -8.16 -17.77
C GLU A 126 -8.83 -7.99 -16.77
N SER A 127 -7.68 -8.58 -17.06
CA SER A 127 -6.48 -8.38 -16.28
C SER A 127 -6.20 -6.87 -16.15
N LEU A 128 -6.18 -6.35 -14.92
CA LEU A 128 -5.80 -4.97 -14.61
C LEU A 128 -4.49 -4.61 -15.29
N VAL A 129 -3.59 -5.57 -15.35
CA VAL A 129 -2.27 -5.42 -15.92
C VAL A 129 -2.35 -5.14 -17.42
N ALA A 130 -3.27 -5.78 -18.16
CA ALA A 130 -3.46 -5.48 -19.57
C ALA A 130 -3.91 -4.02 -19.79
N LYS A 131 -4.70 -3.47 -18.86
CA LYS A 131 -5.13 -2.05 -18.91
C LYS A 131 -4.00 -1.09 -18.60
N VAL A 132 -3.09 -1.45 -17.71
CA VAL A 132 -1.99 -0.60 -17.24
C VAL A 132 -0.73 -0.77 -18.08
N ALA A 133 -0.40 -2.00 -18.52
CA ALA A 133 0.85 -2.35 -19.20
C ALA A 133 1.14 -1.53 -20.46
N GLY A 134 0.10 -1.11 -21.19
CA GLY A 134 0.27 -0.24 -22.36
C GLY A 134 0.44 1.25 -22.08
N ARG A 135 0.36 1.67 -20.81
CA ARG A 135 0.31 3.07 -20.38
C ARG A 135 1.48 3.48 -19.49
N VAL A 136 2.27 2.53 -19.02
CA VAL A 136 3.37 2.74 -18.08
C VAL A 136 4.67 2.17 -18.61
N ASP A 137 5.80 2.65 -18.10
CA ASP A 137 7.13 2.13 -18.42
C ASP A 137 7.56 0.98 -17.48
N GLY A 138 6.89 0.85 -16.35
CA GLY A 138 7.02 -0.20 -15.35
C GLY A 138 6.04 0.04 -14.21
N PHE A 139 5.79 -0.95 -13.37
CA PHE A 139 4.84 -0.79 -12.28
C PHE A 139 5.21 -1.60 -11.04
N ALA A 140 4.78 -1.10 -9.88
CA ALA A 140 4.77 -1.84 -8.64
C ALA A 140 3.39 -2.46 -8.42
N VAL A 141 3.35 -3.64 -7.81
CA VAL A 141 2.12 -4.38 -7.54
C VAL A 141 2.14 -4.93 -6.12
N LEU A 142 1.07 -4.70 -5.35
CA LEU A 142 0.91 -5.37 -4.06
C LEU A 142 0.62 -6.86 -4.28
N ALA A 143 1.12 -7.70 -3.35
CA ALA A 143 0.89 -9.13 -3.39
C ALA A 143 -0.61 -9.44 -3.52
N ARG A 144 -0.92 -10.48 -4.31
CA ARG A 144 -2.30 -10.95 -4.57
C ARG A 144 -3.22 -9.99 -5.34
N THR A 145 -2.69 -8.86 -5.85
CA THR A 145 -3.47 -7.95 -6.70
C THR A 145 -3.66 -8.48 -8.12
N VAL A 146 -2.67 -9.20 -8.61
CA VAL A 146 -2.62 -9.72 -9.98
C VAL A 146 -2.22 -11.20 -9.90
N PRO A 147 -2.85 -12.10 -10.69
CA PRO A 147 -2.44 -13.50 -10.77
C PRO A 147 -0.95 -13.64 -11.13
N THR A 148 -0.29 -14.61 -10.49
CA THR A 148 1.16 -14.86 -10.69
C THR A 148 1.49 -15.14 -12.16
N GLU A 149 0.63 -15.88 -12.86
CA GLU A 149 0.80 -16.22 -14.28
C GLU A 149 0.81 -14.97 -15.17
N ASP A 150 -0.04 -13.99 -14.88
CA ASP A 150 -0.10 -12.73 -15.61
C ASP A 150 1.17 -11.90 -15.36
N LEU A 151 1.66 -11.87 -14.11
CA LEU A 151 2.90 -11.19 -13.76
C LEU A 151 4.11 -11.80 -14.46
N GLU A 152 4.19 -13.14 -14.56
CA GLU A 152 5.24 -13.83 -15.30
C GLU A 152 5.26 -13.46 -16.79
N VAL A 153 4.09 -13.32 -17.41
CA VAL A 153 4.01 -12.96 -18.83
C VAL A 153 4.42 -11.50 -19.05
N ILE A 154 3.97 -10.60 -18.21
CA ILE A 154 4.16 -9.17 -18.40
C ILE A 154 5.56 -8.73 -18.02
N SER A 155 6.12 -9.31 -16.97
CA SER A 155 7.49 -9.01 -16.52
C SER A 155 8.57 -9.28 -17.58
N ARG A 156 8.27 -10.10 -18.57
CA ARG A 156 9.17 -10.29 -19.74
C ARG A 156 9.30 -9.05 -20.62
N ARG A 157 8.38 -8.10 -20.50
CA ARG A 157 8.30 -6.91 -21.37
C ARG A 157 8.37 -5.60 -20.60
N LEU A 158 7.95 -5.62 -19.34
CA LEU A 158 7.81 -4.44 -18.48
C LEU A 158 8.48 -4.72 -17.13
N PRO A 159 9.29 -3.79 -16.59
CA PRO A 159 9.74 -3.84 -15.22
C PRO A 159 8.58 -3.95 -14.23
N VAL A 160 8.66 -4.93 -13.35
CA VAL A 160 7.69 -5.17 -12.27
C VAL A 160 8.44 -5.27 -10.95
N VAL A 161 7.91 -4.60 -9.92
CA VAL A 161 8.36 -4.73 -8.54
C VAL A 161 7.19 -5.24 -7.69
N MET A 162 7.38 -6.37 -7.03
CA MET A 162 6.41 -6.92 -6.09
C MET A 162 6.54 -6.24 -4.73
N LEU A 163 5.41 -5.84 -4.14
CA LEU A 163 5.33 -5.23 -2.81
C LEU A 163 4.55 -6.14 -1.88
N ALA A 164 5.06 -6.29 -0.65
CA ALA A 164 4.48 -7.13 0.39
C ALA A 164 4.46 -8.63 0.05
N GLY A 165 4.22 -9.46 1.05
CA GLY A 165 4.23 -10.91 0.91
C GLY A 165 5.61 -11.52 0.61
N PRO A 166 5.71 -12.85 0.56
CA PRO A 166 6.93 -13.54 0.22
C PRO A 166 7.25 -13.41 -1.27
N ARG A 167 8.53 -13.59 -1.62
CA ARG A 167 8.97 -13.67 -3.01
C ARG A 167 8.42 -14.93 -3.67
N GLU A 168 7.47 -14.77 -4.58
CA GLU A 168 6.83 -15.86 -5.32
C GLU A 168 7.45 -16.06 -6.71
N ILE A 169 8.07 -15.02 -7.29
CA ILE A 169 8.66 -15.03 -8.64
C ILE A 169 10.11 -14.62 -8.58
N ASP A 170 11.00 -15.56 -8.92
CA ASP A 170 12.45 -15.40 -8.72
C ASP A 170 13.11 -14.28 -9.54
N HIS A 171 12.57 -13.98 -10.71
CA HIS A 171 13.15 -12.98 -11.61
C HIS A 171 12.61 -11.55 -11.40
N LEU A 172 11.68 -11.36 -10.46
CA LEU A 172 11.16 -10.03 -10.12
C LEU A 172 11.91 -9.39 -8.96
N ASP A 173 11.97 -8.07 -9.00
CA ASP A 173 12.35 -7.28 -7.84
C ASP A 173 11.23 -7.37 -6.81
N HIS A 174 11.60 -7.46 -5.54
CA HIS A 174 10.67 -7.69 -4.45
C HIS A 174 11.03 -6.85 -3.23
N ILE A 175 10.02 -6.27 -2.59
CA ILE A 175 10.16 -5.53 -1.35
C ILE A 175 9.14 -6.03 -0.35
N GLU A 176 9.60 -6.48 0.80
CA GLU A 176 8.77 -6.87 1.92
C GLU A 176 9.19 -6.13 3.20
N VAL A 177 8.40 -6.25 4.24
CA VAL A 177 8.71 -5.73 5.58
C VAL A 177 8.89 -6.89 6.55
N ALA A 178 9.62 -6.65 7.63
CA ALA A 178 9.91 -7.66 8.66
C ALA A 178 8.67 -7.96 9.53
N ASN A 179 7.60 -8.49 8.90
CA ASN A 179 6.31 -8.75 9.52
C ASN A 179 6.42 -9.67 10.74
N SER A 180 7.06 -10.84 10.59
CA SER A 180 7.20 -11.82 11.67
C SER A 180 8.04 -11.29 12.83
N ASP A 181 9.17 -10.61 12.52
CA ASP A 181 10.03 -10.05 13.56
C ASP A 181 9.33 -8.95 14.35
N GLY A 182 8.59 -8.07 13.65
CA GLY A 182 7.85 -6.98 14.28
C GLY A 182 6.77 -7.48 15.22
N GLU A 183 5.97 -8.45 14.78
CA GLU A 183 4.91 -9.01 15.63
C GLU A 183 5.48 -9.84 16.79
N ARG A 184 6.57 -10.56 16.56
CA ARG A 184 7.28 -11.27 17.63
C ARG A 184 7.77 -10.31 18.71
N GLU A 185 8.32 -9.16 18.33
CA GLU A 185 8.78 -8.15 19.27
C GLU A 185 7.61 -7.53 20.05
N LEU A 186 6.49 -7.24 19.36
CA LEU A 186 5.27 -6.74 19.98
C LEU A 186 4.70 -7.72 21.01
N ALA A 187 4.56 -8.99 20.64
CA ALA A 187 4.05 -10.03 21.55
C ALA A 187 5.01 -10.24 22.74
N ARG A 188 6.33 -10.25 22.49
CA ARG A 188 7.33 -10.31 23.57
C ARG A 188 7.21 -9.15 24.56
N HIS A 189 6.97 -7.94 24.07
CA HIS A 189 6.75 -6.77 24.91
C HIS A 189 5.56 -6.98 25.85
N LEU A 190 4.40 -7.42 25.32
CA LEU A 190 3.23 -7.71 26.16
C LEU A 190 3.50 -8.80 27.21
N ILE A 191 4.24 -9.84 26.82
CA ILE A 191 4.54 -10.97 27.71
C ILE A 191 5.56 -10.60 28.77
N ARG A 192 6.67 -9.92 28.41
CA ARG A 192 7.80 -9.69 29.31
C ARG A 192 7.66 -8.42 30.14
N ASP A 193 7.23 -7.33 29.50
CA ASP A 193 7.21 -6.02 30.13
C ASP A 193 5.88 -5.78 30.88
N HIS A 194 4.78 -6.34 30.37
CA HIS A 194 3.46 -6.26 31.04
C HIS A 194 3.05 -7.54 31.78
N GLY A 195 3.80 -8.62 31.68
CA GLY A 195 3.53 -9.89 32.38
C GLY A 195 2.27 -10.62 31.90
N LEU A 196 1.74 -10.30 30.71
CA LEU A 196 0.51 -10.86 30.20
C LEU A 196 0.71 -12.31 29.75
N ARG A 197 -0.26 -13.18 30.04
CA ARG A 197 -0.17 -14.62 29.77
C ARG A 197 -1.32 -15.17 28.95
N ARG A 198 -2.45 -14.49 28.90
CA ARG A 198 -3.62 -14.86 28.09
C ARG A 198 -3.76 -13.85 26.94
N LEU A 199 -3.12 -14.17 25.84
CA LEU A 199 -3.13 -13.37 24.64
C LEU A 199 -4.07 -14.00 23.60
N ALA A 200 -4.78 -13.18 22.85
CA ALA A 200 -5.53 -13.59 21.68
C ALA A 200 -4.98 -12.90 20.44
N PHE A 201 -4.98 -13.57 19.29
CA PHE A 201 -4.59 -13.00 18.03
C PHE A 201 -5.76 -13.03 17.04
N VAL A 202 -6.09 -11.85 16.49
CA VAL A 202 -7.07 -11.72 15.41
C VAL A 202 -6.31 -11.58 14.09
N GLY A 203 -6.36 -12.64 13.28
CA GLY A 203 -5.76 -12.69 11.96
C GLY A 203 -6.54 -11.87 10.92
N GLY A 204 -5.86 -11.48 9.86
CA GLY A 204 -6.48 -10.90 8.68
C GLY A 204 -6.99 -11.97 7.70
N LEU A 205 -7.18 -11.53 6.45
CA LEU A 205 -7.51 -12.41 5.32
C LEU A 205 -6.57 -13.61 5.27
N ARG A 206 -7.14 -14.80 5.05
CA ARG A 206 -6.37 -16.06 4.96
C ARG A 206 -5.34 -16.03 3.81
N GLU A 207 -5.65 -15.31 2.74
CA GLU A 207 -4.78 -15.16 1.58
C GLU A 207 -3.73 -14.05 1.75
N SER A 208 -3.72 -13.31 2.88
CA SER A 208 -2.72 -12.27 3.13
C SER A 208 -1.42 -12.88 3.68
N PRO A 209 -0.33 -12.93 2.88
CA PRO A 209 0.94 -13.47 3.34
C PRO A 209 1.53 -12.67 4.52
N ASP A 210 1.26 -11.36 4.57
CA ASP A 210 1.72 -10.47 5.63
C ASP A 210 1.02 -10.79 6.95
N ALA A 211 -0.32 -10.99 6.92
CA ALA A 211 -1.09 -11.38 8.11
C ALA A 211 -0.63 -12.74 8.65
N GLU A 212 -0.35 -13.70 7.76
CA GLU A 212 0.21 -15.01 8.14
C GLU A 212 1.61 -14.89 8.73
N ALA A 213 2.46 -14.00 8.19
CA ALA A 213 3.78 -13.75 8.75
C ALA A 213 3.71 -13.12 10.15
N ARG A 214 2.76 -12.19 10.38
CA ARG A 214 2.49 -11.60 11.69
C ARG A 214 2.04 -12.66 12.68
N PHE A 215 1.10 -13.52 12.30
CA PHE A 215 0.65 -14.63 13.15
C PHE A 215 1.80 -15.58 13.52
N ARG A 216 2.70 -15.91 12.59
CA ARG A 216 3.91 -16.70 12.91
C ARG A 216 4.79 -16.02 13.96
N GLY A 217 5.00 -14.71 13.85
CA GLY A 217 5.77 -13.94 14.84
C GLY A 217 5.13 -13.99 16.23
N TYR A 218 3.80 -13.84 16.32
CA TYR A 218 3.04 -14.03 17.56
C TYR A 218 3.24 -15.43 18.14
N GLN A 219 3.08 -16.47 17.32
CA GLN A 219 3.29 -17.85 17.76
C GLN A 219 4.71 -18.11 18.30
N GLU A 220 5.73 -17.53 17.62
CA GLU A 220 7.13 -17.67 18.06
C GLU A 220 7.34 -17.04 19.45
N ALA A 221 6.82 -15.83 19.67
CA ALA A 221 6.91 -15.18 20.98
C ALA A 221 6.19 -15.97 22.11
N CYS A 222 5.03 -16.54 21.81
CA CYS A 222 4.31 -17.40 22.75
C CYS A 222 5.09 -18.68 23.07
N ARG A 223 5.65 -19.36 22.06
CA ARG A 223 6.47 -20.56 22.28
C ARG A 223 7.70 -20.27 23.14
N GLU A 224 8.40 -19.17 22.87
CA GLU A 224 9.56 -18.74 23.67
C GLU A 224 9.23 -18.48 25.14
N ALA A 225 8.00 -18.01 25.40
CA ALA A 225 7.52 -17.75 26.74
C ALA A 225 6.86 -18.96 27.43
N GLY A 226 6.80 -20.12 26.77
CA GLY A 226 6.14 -21.31 27.26
C GLY A 226 4.61 -21.16 27.38
N LEU A 227 4.02 -20.29 26.57
CA LEU A 227 2.57 -20.13 26.50
C LEU A 227 1.93 -21.10 25.50
N PRO A 228 0.67 -21.49 25.70
CA PRO A 228 -0.06 -22.26 24.71
C PRO A 228 -0.10 -21.55 23.36
N VAL A 229 0.06 -22.30 22.27
CA VAL A 229 0.03 -21.77 20.91
C VAL A 229 -0.96 -22.58 20.10
N ALA A 230 -1.92 -21.92 19.48
CA ALA A 230 -2.82 -22.51 18.51
C ALA A 230 -2.19 -22.50 17.10
N ASP A 231 -2.60 -23.44 16.25
CA ASP A 231 -2.17 -23.51 14.84
C ASP A 231 -2.85 -22.43 13.98
N GLU A 232 -4.01 -21.95 14.42
CA GLU A 232 -4.80 -20.90 13.76
C GLU A 232 -5.02 -19.72 14.71
N PRO A 233 -5.22 -18.49 14.20
CA PRO A 233 -5.64 -17.34 15.00
C PRO A 233 -6.94 -17.63 15.75
N ASP A 234 -7.16 -16.98 16.89
CA ASP A 234 -8.39 -17.09 17.68
C ASP A 234 -9.63 -16.74 16.87
N LEU A 235 -9.51 -15.75 16.00
CA LEU A 235 -10.47 -15.37 14.97
C LEU A 235 -9.75 -14.88 13.72
N ARG A 236 -10.42 -14.92 12.58
CA ARG A 236 -10.01 -14.30 11.33
C ARG A 236 -11.04 -13.28 10.88
N ALA A 237 -10.56 -12.15 10.43
CA ALA A 237 -11.35 -11.15 9.75
C ALA A 237 -11.50 -11.52 8.25
N GLU A 238 -12.67 -11.25 7.69
CA GLU A 238 -12.92 -11.42 6.26
C GLU A 238 -12.34 -10.26 5.45
N MET A 239 -12.26 -9.08 6.07
CA MET A 239 -11.60 -7.89 5.57
C MET A 239 -10.73 -7.28 6.66
N MET A 240 -9.72 -6.48 6.29
CA MET A 240 -8.83 -5.85 7.27
C MET A 240 -9.31 -4.44 7.66
N THR A 241 -10.60 -4.31 8.01
CA THR A 241 -11.33 -3.07 8.24
C THR A 241 -11.68 -2.85 9.71
N GLN A 242 -12.15 -1.63 10.06
CA GLN A 242 -12.61 -1.32 11.41
C GLN A 242 -13.86 -2.14 11.77
N ALA A 243 -14.81 -2.28 10.84
CA ALA A 243 -16.03 -3.05 11.03
C ALA A 243 -15.71 -4.52 11.39
N GLU A 244 -14.76 -5.13 10.71
CA GLU A 244 -14.29 -6.48 11.02
C GLU A 244 -13.57 -6.55 12.38
N GLY A 245 -12.84 -5.49 12.75
CA GLY A 245 -12.25 -5.36 14.08
C GLY A 245 -13.31 -5.33 15.18
N GLU A 246 -14.40 -4.60 14.98
CA GLU A 246 -15.57 -4.59 15.90
C GLU A 246 -16.22 -5.97 15.98
N ARG A 247 -16.57 -6.55 14.82
CA ARG A 247 -17.23 -7.86 14.73
C ARG A 247 -16.42 -8.96 15.41
N THR A 248 -15.13 -9.04 15.15
CA THR A 248 -14.25 -10.05 15.72
C THR A 248 -14.04 -9.85 17.22
N THR A 249 -13.98 -8.61 17.68
CA THR A 249 -13.90 -8.30 19.12
C THR A 249 -15.16 -8.71 19.86
N ASP A 250 -16.35 -8.38 19.34
CA ASP A 250 -17.62 -8.81 19.91
C ASP A 250 -17.69 -10.34 20.00
N ALA A 251 -17.30 -11.05 18.94
CA ALA A 251 -17.29 -12.51 18.92
C ALA A 251 -16.29 -13.11 19.92
N LEU A 252 -15.11 -12.50 20.12
CA LEU A 252 -14.16 -12.94 21.15
C LEU A 252 -14.72 -12.77 22.56
N LEU A 253 -15.33 -11.63 22.85
CA LEU A 253 -15.94 -11.37 24.16
C LEU A 253 -17.11 -12.32 24.45
N ASP A 254 -17.93 -12.62 23.45
CA ASP A 254 -19.06 -13.55 23.58
C ASP A 254 -18.58 -14.99 23.82
N ARG A 255 -17.52 -15.44 23.13
CA ARG A 255 -16.87 -16.74 23.36
C ARG A 255 -16.25 -16.85 24.77
N ALA A 256 -15.80 -15.73 25.32
CA ALA A 256 -15.23 -15.65 26.66
C ALA A 256 -16.30 -15.49 27.78
N ALA A 257 -17.59 -15.43 27.43
CA ALA A 257 -18.65 -15.33 28.43
C ALA A 257 -18.63 -16.54 29.37
N GLY A 258 -18.48 -16.27 30.65
CA GLY A 258 -18.34 -17.33 31.68
C GLY A 258 -16.97 -18.03 31.75
N ARG A 259 -15.97 -17.51 31.04
CA ARG A 259 -14.58 -17.96 31.04
C ARG A 259 -13.63 -16.79 31.33
N GLU A 260 -12.35 -17.08 31.51
CA GLU A 260 -11.34 -16.05 31.61
C GLU A 260 -11.15 -15.34 30.25
N ARG A 261 -11.29 -14.01 30.25
CA ARG A 261 -11.05 -13.17 29.07
C ARG A 261 -9.56 -13.11 28.72
N PRO A 262 -9.21 -12.84 27.43
CA PRO A 262 -7.83 -12.50 27.09
C PRO A 262 -7.43 -11.22 27.86
N GLN A 263 -6.16 -11.14 28.22
CA GLN A 263 -5.57 -9.95 28.83
C GLN A 263 -5.09 -8.96 27.76
N ALA A 264 -4.82 -9.46 26.56
CA ALA A 264 -4.52 -8.63 25.39
C ALA A 264 -5.07 -9.27 24.13
N ILE A 265 -5.43 -8.42 23.17
CA ILE A 265 -5.82 -8.81 21.82
C ILE A 265 -4.85 -8.12 20.85
N LEU A 266 -4.13 -8.92 20.07
CA LEU A 266 -3.25 -8.47 19.01
C LEU A 266 -4.01 -8.60 17.68
N PHE A 267 -4.07 -7.51 16.91
CA PHE A 267 -4.72 -7.48 15.61
C PHE A 267 -3.69 -7.45 14.50
N ALA A 268 -3.96 -8.17 13.43
CA ALA A 268 -3.08 -8.22 12.28
C ALA A 268 -2.86 -6.85 11.61
N ASN A 269 -3.73 -5.84 11.86
CA ASN A 269 -3.48 -4.45 11.44
C ASN A 269 -4.08 -3.41 12.40
N ASP A 270 -3.74 -2.14 12.19
CA ASP A 270 -4.23 -1.02 13.01
C ASP A 270 -5.73 -0.75 12.81
N GLN A 271 -6.26 -0.97 11.60
CA GLN A 271 -7.67 -0.72 11.31
C GLN A 271 -8.58 -1.61 12.17
N MET A 272 -8.32 -2.91 12.18
CA MET A 272 -9.06 -3.83 13.05
C MET A 272 -8.87 -3.50 14.54
N ALA A 273 -7.65 -3.11 14.95
CA ALA A 273 -7.40 -2.71 16.33
C ALA A 273 -8.18 -1.44 16.73
N ILE A 274 -8.37 -0.49 15.81
CA ILE A 274 -9.20 0.70 16.05
C ILE A 274 -10.67 0.31 16.20
N GLY A 275 -11.19 -0.55 15.33
CA GLY A 275 -12.54 -1.09 15.48
C GLY A 275 -12.72 -1.82 16.81
N ALA A 276 -11.70 -2.58 17.24
CA ALA A 276 -11.73 -3.22 18.55
C ALA A 276 -11.85 -2.23 19.71
N LEU A 277 -11.15 -1.08 19.65
CA LEU A 277 -11.29 -0.04 20.67
C LEU A 277 -12.74 0.45 20.79
N HIS A 278 -13.42 0.66 19.65
CA HIS A 278 -14.83 1.07 19.62
C HIS A 278 -15.75 -0.02 20.21
N ALA A 279 -15.54 -1.29 19.85
CA ALA A 279 -16.33 -2.40 20.40
C ALA A 279 -16.14 -2.56 21.91
N LEU A 280 -14.89 -2.46 22.39
CA LEU A 280 -14.57 -2.56 23.82
C LEU A 280 -15.20 -1.41 24.63
N GLU A 281 -15.12 -0.16 24.11
CA GLU A 281 -15.77 1.00 24.73
C GLU A 281 -17.29 0.80 24.82
N ARG A 282 -17.94 0.38 23.75
CA ARG A 282 -19.38 0.08 23.69
C ARG A 282 -19.78 -1.01 24.69
N ARG A 283 -18.90 -2.00 24.92
CA ARG A 283 -19.09 -3.09 25.88
C ARG A 283 -18.69 -2.72 27.32
N GLY A 284 -18.23 -1.50 27.59
CA GLY A 284 -17.75 -1.05 28.89
C GLY A 284 -16.48 -1.77 29.38
N VAL A 285 -15.65 -2.28 28.46
CA VAL A 285 -14.36 -2.91 28.74
C VAL A 285 -13.27 -1.87 28.60
N ARG A 286 -12.49 -1.65 29.67
CA ARG A 286 -11.46 -0.60 29.69
C ARG A 286 -10.18 -1.09 29.02
N VAL A 287 -9.61 -0.22 28.19
CA VAL A 287 -8.33 -0.44 27.55
C VAL A 287 -7.33 0.58 28.13
N PRO A 288 -6.22 0.16 28.72
CA PRO A 288 -5.69 -1.22 28.78
C PRO A 288 -6.05 -2.02 30.04
N GLU A 289 -6.77 -1.45 31.01
CA GLU A 289 -6.90 -1.99 32.36
C GLU A 289 -7.56 -3.38 32.41
N ASP A 290 -8.56 -3.63 31.56
CA ASP A 290 -9.23 -4.91 31.46
C ASP A 290 -8.67 -5.77 30.31
N ILE A 291 -8.40 -5.15 29.17
CA ILE A 291 -7.82 -5.80 27.97
C ILE A 291 -6.89 -4.80 27.26
N ALA A 292 -5.64 -5.17 27.06
CA ALA A 292 -4.73 -4.42 26.20
C ALA A 292 -5.05 -4.68 24.71
N VAL A 293 -4.84 -3.66 23.85
CA VAL A 293 -5.06 -3.76 22.40
C VAL A 293 -3.83 -3.31 21.66
N THR A 294 -3.43 -4.07 20.63
CA THR A 294 -2.31 -3.70 19.77
C THR A 294 -2.63 -3.96 18.30
N GLY A 295 -1.97 -3.23 17.42
CA GLY A 295 -2.12 -3.35 15.98
C GLY A 295 -0.78 -3.48 15.26
N PHE A 296 -0.84 -3.39 13.95
CA PHE A 296 0.30 -3.39 13.04
C PHE A 296 0.03 -2.37 11.94
N ASP A 297 1.02 -1.70 11.38
CA ASP A 297 1.15 -0.73 10.29
C ASP A 297 1.67 0.63 10.77
N GLY A 298 1.22 1.14 11.92
CA GLY A 298 1.60 2.48 12.41
C GLY A 298 0.93 3.59 11.60
N ILE A 299 -0.32 3.40 11.19
CA ILE A 299 -1.08 4.42 10.46
C ILE A 299 -1.27 5.70 11.30
N PRO A 300 -1.45 6.88 10.67
CA PRO A 300 -1.61 8.13 11.42
C PRO A 300 -2.71 8.11 12.48
N MET A 301 -3.82 7.42 12.20
CA MET A 301 -4.97 7.31 13.10
C MET A 301 -4.61 6.65 14.44
N SER A 302 -3.66 5.70 14.46
CA SER A 302 -3.20 5.02 15.67
C SER A 302 -2.70 5.95 16.79
N ARG A 303 -2.30 7.19 16.44
CA ARG A 303 -1.89 8.23 17.39
C ARG A 303 -3.03 9.07 17.92
N ILE A 304 -4.15 9.11 17.20
CA ILE A 304 -5.27 10.04 17.42
C ILE A 304 -6.35 9.37 18.27
N VAL A 305 -6.59 8.08 18.07
CA VAL A 305 -7.57 7.29 18.85
C VAL A 305 -7.29 7.33 20.35
N ARG A 306 -8.31 7.02 21.14
CA ARG A 306 -8.22 6.98 22.60
C ARG A 306 -8.71 5.63 23.11
N PRO A 307 -7.83 4.91 23.85
CA PRO A 307 -6.41 5.20 24.10
C PRO A 307 -5.59 5.14 22.80
N SER A 308 -4.45 5.87 22.75
CA SER A 308 -3.56 5.82 21.58
C SER A 308 -2.98 4.41 21.39
N LEU A 309 -2.98 3.92 20.15
CA LEU A 309 -2.73 2.50 19.84
C LEU A 309 -1.24 2.17 19.78
N THR A 310 -0.82 1.21 20.60
CA THR A 310 0.48 0.53 20.49
C THR A 310 0.48 -0.31 19.22
N THR A 311 1.50 -0.16 18.40
CA THR A 311 1.55 -0.78 17.07
C THR A 311 2.98 -1.01 16.58
N VAL A 312 3.13 -1.94 15.66
CA VAL A 312 4.35 -2.09 14.88
C VAL A 312 4.28 -1.17 13.68
N ARG A 313 5.21 -0.21 13.59
CA ARG A 313 5.26 0.77 12.52
C ARG A 313 6.03 0.25 11.32
N GLN A 314 5.37 0.21 10.18
CA GLN A 314 5.98 -0.07 8.88
C GLN A 314 6.55 1.21 8.24
N PRO A 315 7.63 1.11 7.45
CA PRO A 315 8.17 2.24 6.69
C PRO A 315 7.46 2.39 5.32
N MET A 316 6.13 2.51 5.31
CA MET A 316 5.28 2.49 4.11
C MET A 316 5.71 3.48 3.03
N ARG A 317 6.10 4.71 3.41
CA ARG A 317 6.61 5.69 2.44
C ARG A 317 7.90 5.22 1.79
N ARG A 318 8.81 4.67 2.60
CA ARG A 318 10.07 4.13 2.09
C ARG A 318 9.82 2.95 1.17
N LEU A 319 8.85 2.09 1.49
CA LEU A 319 8.45 0.99 0.63
C LEU A 319 8.05 1.51 -0.78
N GLY A 320 7.25 2.57 -0.86
CA GLY A 320 6.92 3.22 -2.13
C GLY A 320 8.12 3.89 -2.82
N GLU A 321 9.01 4.54 -2.05
CA GLU A 321 10.22 5.15 -2.61
C GLU A 321 11.17 4.10 -3.20
N GLU A 322 11.44 3.01 -2.48
CA GLU A 322 12.30 1.91 -2.94
C GLU A 322 11.71 1.19 -4.16
N ALA A 323 10.37 1.06 -4.23
CA ALA A 323 9.71 0.51 -5.41
C ALA A 323 10.05 1.30 -6.69
N VAL A 324 9.99 2.62 -6.62
CA VAL A 324 10.37 3.48 -7.75
C VAL A 324 11.86 3.37 -8.06
N GLU A 325 12.73 3.38 -7.05
CA GLU A 325 14.17 3.27 -7.27
C GLU A 325 14.53 1.94 -7.98
N LEU A 326 13.89 0.83 -7.59
CA LEU A 326 14.09 -0.47 -8.26
C LEU A 326 13.54 -0.46 -9.70
N LEU A 327 12.38 0.16 -9.95
CA LEU A 327 11.84 0.33 -11.31
C LEU A 327 12.79 1.14 -12.19
N ILE A 328 13.31 2.26 -11.71
CA ILE A 328 14.26 3.11 -12.46
C ILE A 328 15.56 2.35 -12.75
N GLN A 329 16.10 1.60 -11.77
CA GLN A 329 17.29 0.78 -11.99
C GLN A 329 17.03 -0.31 -13.04
N ARG A 330 15.88 -0.96 -13.02
CA ARG A 330 15.50 -1.98 -14.00
C ARG A 330 15.28 -1.40 -15.40
N LEU A 331 14.72 -0.20 -15.49
CA LEU A 331 14.59 0.53 -16.76
C LEU A 331 15.95 0.91 -17.35
N ALA A 332 16.91 1.27 -16.51
CA ALA A 332 18.28 1.61 -16.94
C ALA A 332 19.10 0.37 -17.36
N ASP A 333 18.93 -0.75 -16.63
CA ASP A 333 19.57 -2.03 -16.94
C ASP A 333 18.55 -3.19 -16.80
N PRO A 334 17.90 -3.57 -17.89
CA PRO A 334 16.92 -4.69 -17.89
C PRO A 334 17.53 -6.04 -17.54
N THR A 335 18.86 -6.19 -17.63
CA THR A 335 19.56 -7.45 -17.46
C THR A 335 20.12 -7.65 -16.05
N ARG A 336 20.04 -6.64 -15.18
CA ARG A 336 20.53 -6.75 -13.80
C ARG A 336 19.84 -7.88 -13.03
N ASP A 337 20.54 -8.45 -12.07
CA ASP A 337 19.96 -9.44 -11.17
C ASP A 337 18.77 -8.85 -10.38
N PRO A 338 17.76 -9.68 -10.07
CA PRO A 338 16.63 -9.26 -9.26
C PRO A 338 17.05 -9.02 -7.81
N VAL A 339 16.49 -7.98 -7.20
CA VAL A 339 16.74 -7.59 -5.82
C VAL A 339 15.57 -8.00 -4.93
N SER A 340 15.86 -8.62 -3.79
CA SER A 340 14.90 -8.82 -2.70
C SER A 340 15.29 -7.94 -1.52
N LEU A 341 14.42 -7.01 -1.16
CA LEU A 341 14.67 -6.02 -0.11
C LEU A 341 13.71 -6.26 1.06
N MET A 342 14.28 -6.52 2.25
CA MET A 342 13.54 -6.57 3.51
C MET A 342 13.67 -5.22 4.23
N LEU A 343 12.55 -4.53 4.46
CA LEU A 343 12.53 -3.29 5.21
C LEU A 343 12.27 -3.55 6.70
N PRO A 344 13.09 -2.97 7.60
CA PRO A 344 12.87 -3.12 9.03
C PRO A 344 11.62 -2.36 9.48
N VAL A 345 10.95 -2.91 10.48
CA VAL A 345 9.84 -2.29 11.20
C VAL A 345 10.29 -1.82 12.57
N SER A 346 9.45 -1.09 13.29
CA SER A 346 9.75 -0.63 14.65
C SER A 346 8.53 -0.65 15.54
N LEU A 347 8.67 -1.13 16.77
CA LEU A 347 7.60 -1.09 17.77
C LEU A 347 7.40 0.35 18.25
N THR A 348 6.16 0.75 18.38
CA THR A 348 5.74 2.05 18.91
C THR A 348 4.81 1.83 20.10
N HIS A 349 5.34 2.02 21.30
CA HIS A 349 4.61 1.90 22.56
C HIS A 349 3.68 3.08 22.76
N ARG A 350 2.46 2.81 23.24
CA ARG A 350 1.44 3.83 23.56
C ARG A 350 0.46 3.32 24.61
N ALA A 351 -0.58 4.11 24.88
CA ALA A 351 -1.50 3.88 25.98
C ALA A 351 -2.31 2.59 25.91
N SER A 352 -2.60 2.05 24.71
CA SER A 352 -3.48 0.88 24.57
C SER A 352 -2.90 -0.44 25.11
N CYS A 353 -1.61 -0.49 25.41
CA CYS A 353 -0.99 -1.61 26.12
C CYS A 353 -0.61 -1.27 27.58
N GLY A 354 -0.82 -0.03 28.02
CA GLY A 354 -0.45 0.44 29.32
C GLY A 354 0.91 1.18 29.40
N CYS A 355 1.55 1.41 28.25
CA CYS A 355 2.72 2.27 28.16
C CYS A 355 2.33 3.76 28.14
N PRO A 356 3.21 4.69 28.56
CA PRO A 356 2.95 6.13 28.53
C PRO A 356 2.84 6.69 27.10
#